data_155d8a731af2ac75a962931805fdcbc3
#
_entry.id   155d8a731af2ac75a962931805fdcbc3
#
_cell.length_a   1.000
_cell.length_b   1.000
_cell.length_c   1.000
_cell.angle_alpha   90.00
_cell.angle_beta   90.00
_cell.angle_gamma   90.00
#
_symmetry.space_group_name_H-M   'P 1'
#
loop_
_entity.id
_entity.type
_entity.pdbx_description
1 polymer ?
#
loop_
_entity_poly.entity_id
_entity_poly.type
_entity_poly.pdbx_seq_one_letter_code
_entity_poly.pdbx_strand_id
1 'polypeptide(L)'
;MELVLTRIAKRKTYTIGRLAIAERIDDQYLAGSKETYFCDTLEPTALELKTSVSKEAVLRSPAKAQKLKPFAIPEGRYAVVIAWSPKFKMWLPLLLGGPDFNRLFKGIRIHMGNTAADTAGCILVGRNQRVGEVLESRKWLYELKQKIVEAKSRGEAVWLTIR
;
A
#
# COMPACT_ATOMS: atom_id res chain seq x y z
N MET A 1 -10.12 7.42 9.48
CA MET A 1 -8.77 7.90 9.08
C MET A 1 -8.56 7.57 7.61
N GLU A 2 -8.05 8.50 6.85
CA GLU A 2 -7.68 8.26 5.45
C GLU A 2 -6.17 8.35 5.29
N LEU A 3 -5.57 7.31 4.76
CA LEU A 3 -4.19 7.28 4.30
C LEU A 3 -4.18 7.51 2.79
N VAL A 4 -3.25 8.32 2.30
CA VAL A 4 -3.10 8.60 0.87
C VAL A 4 -1.68 8.24 0.44
N LEU A 5 -1.56 7.27 -0.45
CA LEU A 5 -0.31 6.88 -1.08
C LEU A 5 -0.26 7.46 -2.49
N THR A 6 0.62 8.42 -2.71
CA THR A 6 0.89 8.99 -4.02
C THR A 6 2.18 8.38 -4.58
N ARG A 7 2.09 7.65 -5.68
CA ARG A 7 3.25 7.07 -6.37
C ARG A 7 4.00 8.14 -7.12
N ILE A 8 5.24 8.40 -6.73
CA ILE A 8 6.06 9.50 -7.26
C ILE A 8 7.15 9.04 -8.24
N ALA A 9 7.54 7.78 -8.19
CA ALA A 9 8.55 7.22 -9.10
C ALA A 9 8.24 5.76 -9.43
N LYS A 10 7.83 5.51 -10.68
CA LYS A 10 7.61 4.17 -11.22
C LYS A 10 8.84 3.76 -12.02
N ARG A 11 9.55 2.74 -11.57
CA ARG A 11 10.79 2.21 -12.19
C ARG A 11 10.59 0.77 -12.65
N LYS A 12 11.52 0.24 -13.46
CA LYS A 12 11.45 -1.13 -14.00
C LYS A 12 11.40 -2.22 -12.93
N THR A 13 11.96 -1.97 -11.76
CA THR A 13 12.08 -2.96 -10.68
C THR A 13 11.39 -2.60 -9.39
N TYR A 14 10.97 -1.34 -9.23
CA TYR A 14 10.31 -0.86 -8.01
C TYR A 14 9.44 0.38 -8.27
N THR A 15 8.60 0.69 -7.31
CA THR A 15 7.80 1.92 -7.26
C THR A 15 8.00 2.60 -5.92
N ILE A 16 8.36 3.89 -5.94
CA ILE A 16 8.43 4.73 -4.73
C ILE A 16 7.18 5.59 -4.64
N GLY A 17 6.62 5.67 -3.45
CA GLY A 17 5.49 6.52 -3.14
C GLY A 17 5.72 7.36 -1.88
N ARG A 18 4.83 8.31 -1.66
CA ARG A 18 4.71 9.08 -0.42
C ARG A 18 3.39 8.74 0.23
N LEU A 19 3.44 8.37 1.50
CA LEU A 19 2.29 8.13 2.34
C LEU A 19 1.99 9.37 3.16
N ALA A 20 0.77 9.84 3.09
CA ALA A 20 0.25 10.95 3.87
C ALA A 20 -0.98 10.52 4.67
N ILE A 21 -1.27 11.25 5.72
CA ILE A 21 -2.51 11.14 6.48
C ILE A 21 -3.36 12.36 6.13
N ALA A 22 -4.56 12.13 5.59
CA ALA A 22 -5.50 13.19 5.29
C ALA A 22 -6.34 13.52 6.53
N GLU A 23 -6.44 14.82 6.83
CA GLU A 23 -7.31 15.33 7.89
C GLU A 23 -8.77 15.26 7.44
N ARG A 24 -9.66 14.88 8.35
CA ARG A 24 -11.10 14.99 8.14
C ARG A 24 -11.54 16.43 8.36
N ILE A 25 -12.36 16.92 7.44
CA ILE A 25 -13.12 18.15 7.64
C ILE A 25 -14.60 17.73 7.73
N ASP A 26 -15.25 18.00 8.84
CA ASP A 26 -16.70 17.77 9.08
C ASP A 26 -17.14 16.34 8.75
N ASP A 27 -16.43 15.33 9.26
CA ASP A 27 -16.69 13.89 9.03
C ASP A 27 -16.62 13.41 7.57
N GLN A 28 -16.22 14.25 6.63
CA GLN A 28 -16.06 13.90 5.23
C GLN A 28 -14.61 14.11 4.76
N TYR A 29 -14.11 13.16 3.94
CA TYR A 29 -12.89 13.37 3.17
C TYR A 29 -13.26 14.04 1.85
N LEU A 30 -13.17 15.36 1.83
CA LEU A 30 -13.44 16.13 0.63
C LEU A 30 -12.19 16.26 -0.24
N ALA A 31 -12.38 16.41 -1.55
CA ALA A 31 -11.31 16.84 -2.44
C ALA A 31 -10.72 18.15 -1.92
N GLY A 32 -9.41 18.16 -1.60
CA GLY A 32 -8.74 19.31 -1.01
C GLY A 32 -8.48 19.22 0.50
N SER A 33 -8.85 18.09 1.17
CA SER A 33 -8.43 17.83 2.55
C SER A 33 -6.92 17.95 2.68
N LYS A 34 -6.45 18.57 3.76
CA LYS A 34 -5.03 18.71 4.03
C LYS A 34 -4.39 17.34 4.25
N GLU A 35 -3.42 17.01 3.41
CA GLU A 35 -2.62 15.81 3.52
C GLU A 35 -1.29 16.13 4.20
N THR A 36 -1.04 15.50 5.34
CA THR A 36 0.23 15.62 6.05
C THR A 36 1.12 14.43 5.71
N TYR A 37 2.30 14.70 5.13
CA TYR A 37 3.30 13.68 4.83
C TYR A 37 3.66 12.89 6.09
N PHE A 38 3.70 11.57 5.96
CA PHE A 38 4.04 10.67 7.05
C PHE A 38 5.36 9.95 6.81
N CYS A 39 5.46 9.16 5.73
CA CYS A 39 6.68 8.44 5.34
C CYS A 39 6.69 8.14 3.84
N ASP A 40 7.77 7.52 3.37
CA ASP A 40 7.84 6.99 2.02
C ASP A 40 7.40 5.53 1.98
N THR A 41 7.08 5.06 0.76
CA THR A 41 6.70 3.67 0.51
C THR A 41 7.52 3.08 -0.62
N LEU A 42 7.68 1.76 -0.59
CA LEU A 42 8.26 1.00 -1.69
C LEU A 42 7.36 -0.20 -2.01
N GLU A 43 7.07 -0.37 -3.29
CA GLU A 43 6.29 -1.46 -3.84
C GLU A 43 7.06 -2.12 -4.99
N PRO A 44 6.66 -3.30 -5.48
CA PRO A 44 7.14 -3.82 -6.76
C PRO A 44 6.90 -2.84 -7.89
N THR A 45 7.45 -3.13 -9.07
CA THR A 45 7.21 -2.33 -10.27
C THR A 45 5.73 -2.24 -10.60
N ALA A 46 5.29 -1.13 -11.18
CA ALA A 46 3.93 -0.96 -11.65
C ALA A 46 3.60 -1.91 -12.81
N LEU A 47 2.34 -2.37 -12.88
CA LEU A 47 1.90 -3.35 -13.88
C LEU A 47 2.12 -2.86 -15.31
N GLU A 48 1.87 -1.59 -15.58
CA GLU A 48 2.04 -0.97 -16.89
C GLU A 48 3.49 -1.00 -17.42
N LEU A 49 4.48 -1.20 -16.54
CA LEU A 49 5.88 -1.38 -16.94
C LEU A 49 6.25 -2.85 -17.22
N LYS A 50 5.34 -3.78 -16.95
CA LYS A 50 5.54 -5.21 -17.16
C LYS A 50 4.88 -5.76 -18.41
N THR A 51 3.91 -5.05 -18.95
CA THR A 51 3.13 -5.49 -20.11
C THR A 51 2.59 -4.32 -20.90
N SER A 52 2.46 -4.48 -22.20
CA SER A 52 1.75 -3.54 -23.08
C SER A 52 0.24 -3.82 -23.16
N VAL A 53 -0.22 -4.91 -22.56
CA VAL A 53 -1.67 -5.21 -22.47
C VAL A 53 -2.30 -4.30 -21.45
N SER A 54 -3.53 -3.84 -21.71
CA SER A 54 -4.23 -2.96 -20.78
C SER A 54 -4.35 -3.57 -19.38
N LYS A 55 -4.22 -2.74 -18.39
CA LYS A 55 -4.31 -3.11 -16.97
C LYS A 55 -5.61 -3.87 -16.67
N GLU A 56 -6.72 -3.38 -17.22
CA GLU A 56 -8.05 -3.98 -17.07
C GLU A 56 -8.10 -5.41 -17.65
N ALA A 57 -7.50 -5.62 -18.82
CA ALA A 57 -7.47 -6.93 -19.47
C ALA A 57 -6.63 -7.94 -18.69
N VAL A 58 -5.52 -7.49 -18.05
CA VAL A 58 -4.71 -8.34 -17.16
C VAL A 58 -5.50 -8.69 -15.90
N LEU A 59 -6.12 -7.70 -15.26
CA LEU A 59 -6.83 -7.89 -13.99
C LEU A 59 -8.10 -8.74 -14.13
N ARG A 60 -8.69 -8.83 -15.33
CA ARG A 60 -9.79 -9.75 -15.64
C ARG A 60 -9.35 -11.22 -15.79
N SER A 61 -8.06 -11.48 -15.97
CA SER A 61 -7.52 -12.82 -16.16
C SER A 61 -6.55 -13.21 -15.03
N PRO A 62 -6.98 -14.01 -14.04
CA PRO A 62 -6.12 -14.45 -12.96
C PRO A 62 -4.83 -15.14 -13.45
N ALA A 63 -4.91 -15.93 -14.50
CA ALA A 63 -3.74 -16.61 -15.07
C ALA A 63 -2.72 -15.64 -15.68
N LYS A 64 -3.18 -14.57 -16.36
CA LYS A 64 -2.29 -13.51 -16.88
C LYS A 64 -1.68 -12.70 -15.73
N ALA A 65 -2.48 -12.31 -14.76
CA ALA A 65 -2.02 -11.58 -13.60
C ALA A 65 -0.94 -12.37 -12.83
N GLN A 66 -1.17 -13.65 -12.61
CA GLN A 66 -0.22 -14.52 -11.90
C GLN A 66 1.14 -14.64 -12.61
N LYS A 67 1.14 -14.69 -13.95
CA LYS A 67 2.39 -14.74 -14.73
C LYS A 67 3.21 -13.45 -14.65
N LEU A 68 2.57 -12.31 -14.44
CA LEU A 68 3.22 -11.01 -14.40
C LEU A 68 3.69 -10.60 -13.00
N LYS A 69 3.23 -11.29 -11.94
CA LYS A 69 3.69 -11.01 -10.57
C LYS A 69 5.21 -11.23 -10.42
N PRO A 70 5.87 -10.46 -9.51
CA PRO A 70 5.31 -9.41 -8.67
C PRO A 70 5.07 -8.11 -9.41
N PHE A 71 4.01 -7.39 -9.06
CA PHE A 71 3.74 -6.01 -9.46
C PHE A 71 2.94 -5.29 -8.36
N ALA A 72 3.03 -3.95 -8.36
CA ALA A 72 2.29 -3.11 -7.41
C ALA A 72 0.78 -3.26 -7.62
N ILE A 73 0.02 -3.30 -6.54
CA ILE A 73 -1.45 -3.42 -6.62
C ILE A 73 -2.06 -2.23 -7.37
N PRO A 74 -3.26 -2.38 -7.95
CA PRO A 74 -3.90 -1.29 -8.68
C PRO A 74 -4.10 -0.04 -7.83
N GLU A 75 -4.11 1.11 -8.49
CA GLU A 75 -4.63 2.34 -7.89
C GLU A 75 -6.09 2.15 -7.48
N GLY A 76 -6.50 2.79 -6.41
CA GLY A 76 -7.84 2.64 -5.87
C GLY A 76 -7.91 2.88 -4.37
N ARG A 77 -9.07 2.59 -3.78
CA ARG A 77 -9.31 2.77 -2.35
C ARG A 77 -9.56 1.43 -1.69
N TYR A 78 -8.83 1.18 -0.61
CA TYR A 78 -8.79 -0.09 0.10
C TYR A 78 -9.13 0.12 1.58
N ALA A 79 -9.94 -0.76 2.14
CA ALA A 79 -10.13 -0.80 3.59
C ALA A 79 -8.87 -1.34 4.28
N VAL A 80 -8.51 -0.77 5.41
CA VAL A 80 -7.35 -1.19 6.21
C VAL A 80 -7.81 -1.78 7.53
N VAL A 81 -7.46 -3.04 7.76
CA VAL A 81 -7.72 -3.73 9.02
C VAL A 81 -6.43 -4.26 9.61
N ILE A 82 -6.34 -4.36 10.93
CA ILE A 82 -5.20 -5.02 11.58
C ILE A 82 -5.53 -6.52 11.67
N ALA A 83 -4.69 -7.35 11.07
CA ALA A 83 -4.86 -8.80 11.03
C ALA A 83 -3.54 -9.53 11.28
N TRP A 84 -3.63 -10.70 11.90
CA TRP A 84 -2.47 -11.56 12.14
C TRP A 84 -1.86 -12.03 10.81
N SER A 85 -0.54 -11.94 10.72
CA SER A 85 0.22 -12.48 9.59
C SER A 85 0.98 -13.73 10.01
N PRO A 86 0.60 -14.92 9.51
CA PRO A 86 1.33 -16.15 9.81
C PRO A 86 2.79 -16.10 9.31
N LYS A 87 3.01 -15.45 8.17
CA LYS A 87 4.35 -15.30 7.57
C LYS A 87 5.29 -14.47 8.44
N PHE A 88 4.81 -13.31 8.92
CA PHE A 88 5.62 -12.38 9.71
C PHE A 88 5.48 -12.60 11.21
N LYS A 89 4.56 -13.48 11.64
CA LYS A 89 4.25 -13.77 13.06
C LYS A 89 3.97 -12.50 13.87
N MET A 90 3.18 -11.60 13.29
CA MET A 90 2.79 -10.33 13.91
C MET A 90 1.50 -9.77 13.32
N TRP A 91 0.87 -8.87 14.06
CA TRP A 91 -0.28 -8.09 13.60
C TRP A 91 0.16 -6.99 12.64
N LEU A 92 -0.41 -6.98 11.43
CA LEU A 92 -0.05 -6.03 10.37
C LEU A 92 -1.30 -5.44 9.72
N PRO A 93 -1.20 -4.22 9.16
CA PRO A 93 -2.26 -3.66 8.32
C PRO A 93 -2.47 -4.55 7.10
N LEU A 94 -3.68 -5.05 6.93
CA LEU A 94 -4.15 -5.84 5.79
C LEU A 94 -5.05 -4.96 4.93
N LEU A 95 -4.84 -4.99 3.62
CA LEU A 95 -5.65 -4.26 2.64
C LEU A 95 -6.76 -5.16 2.09
N LEU A 96 -7.98 -4.65 2.11
CA LEU A 96 -9.16 -5.30 1.56
C LEU A 96 -9.76 -4.39 0.49
N GLY A 97 -9.98 -4.96 -0.69
CA GLY A 97 -10.63 -4.29 -1.82
C GLY A 97 -11.96 -4.96 -2.17
N GLY A 98 -12.43 -4.73 -3.40
CA GLY A 98 -13.58 -5.45 -3.94
C GLY A 98 -13.29 -6.95 -4.17
N PRO A 99 -14.32 -7.73 -4.55
CA PRO A 99 -14.18 -9.19 -4.73
C PRO A 99 -13.06 -9.59 -5.69
N ASP A 100 -12.91 -8.88 -6.80
CA ASP A 100 -11.84 -9.17 -7.77
C ASP A 100 -10.44 -8.90 -7.20
N PHE A 101 -10.27 -7.81 -6.45
CA PHE A 101 -9.03 -7.53 -5.75
C PHE A 101 -8.69 -8.64 -4.75
N ASN A 102 -9.63 -8.98 -3.88
CA ASN A 102 -9.41 -10.00 -2.85
C ASN A 102 -9.13 -11.39 -3.45
N ARG A 103 -9.63 -11.67 -4.66
CA ARG A 103 -9.34 -12.90 -5.39
C ARG A 103 -7.93 -12.91 -5.98
N LEU A 104 -7.48 -11.79 -6.58
CA LEU A 104 -6.20 -11.69 -7.28
C LEU A 104 -5.02 -11.40 -6.35
N PHE A 105 -5.26 -10.66 -5.27
CA PHE A 105 -4.26 -10.14 -4.34
C PHE A 105 -4.58 -10.55 -2.90
N LYS A 106 -4.32 -11.82 -2.60
CA LYS A 106 -4.54 -12.34 -1.25
C LYS A 106 -3.42 -11.91 -0.30
N GLY A 107 -3.81 -11.39 0.86
CA GLY A 107 -2.88 -11.10 1.94
C GLY A 107 -1.96 -9.90 1.68
N ILE A 108 -2.37 -8.93 0.88
CA ILE A 108 -1.61 -7.69 0.71
C ILE A 108 -1.61 -6.91 2.02
N ARG A 109 -0.43 -6.61 2.51
CA ARG A 109 -0.19 -5.94 3.79
C ARG A 109 0.75 -4.77 3.63
N ILE A 110 0.77 -3.92 4.65
CA ILE A 110 1.87 -2.99 4.87
C ILE A 110 2.80 -3.67 5.87
N HIS A 111 4.07 -3.86 5.50
CA HIS A 111 5.04 -4.53 6.36
C HIS A 111 6.44 -3.93 6.24
N MET A 112 7.37 -4.44 7.02
CA MET A 112 8.77 -4.00 6.99
C MET A 112 9.54 -4.63 5.82
N GLY A 113 10.55 -3.93 5.36
CA GLY A 113 11.50 -4.35 4.33
C GLY A 113 12.27 -3.13 3.81
N ASN A 114 13.28 -3.36 2.99
CA ASN A 114 14.16 -2.30 2.52
C ASN A 114 14.13 -2.11 1.01
N THR A 115 13.99 -3.19 0.24
CA THR A 115 14.04 -3.17 -1.23
C THR A 115 12.86 -3.93 -1.84
N ALA A 116 12.69 -3.81 -3.15
CA ALA A 116 11.66 -4.55 -3.88
C ALA A 116 11.79 -6.08 -3.76
N ALA A 117 12.98 -6.60 -3.45
CA ALA A 117 13.20 -8.03 -3.19
C ALA A 117 12.49 -8.51 -1.91
N ASP A 118 12.15 -7.59 -1.00
CA ASP A 118 11.47 -7.91 0.27
C ASP A 118 9.95 -7.96 0.14
N THR A 119 9.41 -7.77 -1.06
CA THR A 119 7.96 -7.77 -1.28
C THR A 119 7.56 -8.41 -2.60
N ALA A 120 6.45 -9.14 -2.57
CA ALA A 120 5.82 -9.75 -3.75
C ALA A 120 4.51 -9.03 -4.16
N GLY A 121 4.23 -7.84 -3.60
CA GLY A 121 3.03 -7.06 -3.85
C GLY A 121 2.58 -6.21 -2.66
N CYS A 122 3.10 -6.52 -1.47
CA CYS A 122 2.87 -5.72 -0.28
C CYS A 122 3.57 -4.36 -0.34
N ILE A 123 3.13 -3.44 0.50
CA ILE A 123 3.67 -2.09 0.59
C ILE A 123 4.68 -2.04 1.74
N LEU A 124 5.92 -1.66 1.44
CA LEU A 124 6.92 -1.36 2.44
C LEU A 124 6.87 0.12 2.83
N VAL A 125 7.12 0.43 4.08
CA VAL A 125 7.17 1.81 4.61
C VAL A 125 8.56 2.12 5.15
N GLY A 126 8.97 3.39 5.09
CA GLY A 126 10.28 3.83 5.57
C GLY A 126 10.64 5.22 5.07
N ARG A 127 11.93 5.50 4.95
CA ARG A 127 12.48 6.72 4.36
C ARG A 127 13.25 6.39 3.09
N ASN A 128 12.88 6.97 1.97
CA ASN A 128 13.59 6.82 0.71
C ASN A 128 14.77 7.80 0.63
N GLN A 129 15.85 7.48 1.33
CA GLN A 129 17.10 8.26 1.33
C GLN A 129 18.17 7.65 0.42
N ARG A 130 17.92 6.45 -0.14
CA ARG A 130 18.77 5.76 -1.10
C ARG A 130 17.92 5.27 -2.27
N VAL A 131 18.51 5.25 -3.46
CA VAL A 131 17.84 4.80 -4.69
C VAL A 131 17.34 3.37 -4.53
N GLY A 132 16.03 3.17 -4.73
CA GLY A 132 15.41 1.84 -4.67
C GLY A 132 15.32 1.21 -3.27
N GLU A 133 15.49 1.99 -2.22
CA GLU A 133 15.44 1.51 -0.84
C GLU A 133 14.56 2.39 0.04
N VAL A 134 14.00 1.80 1.09
CA VAL A 134 13.42 2.50 2.24
C VAL A 134 14.16 2.10 3.51
N LEU A 135 14.51 3.08 4.32
CA LEU A 135 15.28 2.90 5.56
C LEU A 135 14.37 3.08 6.78
N GLU A 136 14.81 2.61 7.94
CA GLU A 136 14.09 2.68 9.21
C GLU A 136 12.68 2.06 9.15
N SER A 137 12.50 1.04 8.31
CA SER A 137 11.19 0.48 7.98
C SER A 137 10.43 -0.03 9.21
N ARG A 138 11.11 -0.66 10.18
CA ARG A 138 10.49 -1.14 11.43
C ARG A 138 9.89 0.00 12.25
N LYS A 139 10.62 1.11 12.36
CA LYS A 139 10.17 2.30 13.08
C LYS A 139 8.91 2.88 12.45
N TRP A 140 8.94 3.10 11.13
CA TRP A 140 7.81 3.68 10.40
C TRP A 140 6.58 2.77 10.38
N LEU A 141 6.80 1.47 10.29
CA LEU A 141 5.71 0.50 10.44
C LEU A 141 5.08 0.54 11.84
N TYR A 142 5.91 0.61 12.87
CA TYR A 142 5.42 0.70 14.25
C TYR A 142 4.57 1.97 14.44
N GLU A 143 5.07 3.13 14.04
CA GLU A 143 4.37 4.40 14.16
C GLU A 143 3.06 4.42 13.34
N LEU A 144 3.06 3.85 12.13
CA LEU A 144 1.85 3.71 11.33
C LEU A 144 0.81 2.82 12.02
N LYS A 145 1.23 1.69 12.56
CA LYS A 145 0.34 0.78 13.30
C LYS A 145 -0.28 1.48 14.52
N GLN A 146 0.49 2.27 15.27
CA GLN A 146 -0.03 3.03 16.40
C GLN A 146 -1.15 3.98 15.96
N LYS A 147 -0.94 4.74 14.89
CA LYS A 147 -1.96 5.65 14.36
C LYS A 147 -3.23 4.92 13.90
N ILE A 148 -3.08 3.76 13.25
CA ILE A 148 -4.21 2.93 12.83
C ILE A 148 -4.99 2.40 14.05
N VAL A 149 -4.29 1.88 15.05
CA VAL A 149 -4.91 1.34 16.27
C VAL A 149 -5.64 2.46 17.04
N GLU A 150 -5.03 3.64 17.17
CA GLU A 150 -5.65 4.81 17.78
C GLU A 150 -6.95 5.21 17.05
N ALA A 151 -6.92 5.29 15.72
CA ALA A 151 -8.12 5.61 14.94
C ALA A 151 -9.23 4.57 15.17
N LYS A 152 -8.87 3.28 15.15
CA LYS A 152 -9.82 2.19 15.39
C LYS A 152 -10.38 2.21 16.82
N SER A 153 -9.58 2.56 17.81
CA SER A 153 -10.04 2.70 19.21
C SER A 153 -11.08 3.80 19.39
N ARG A 154 -11.07 4.80 18.50
CA ARG A 154 -12.10 5.84 18.42
C ARG A 154 -13.32 5.45 17.57
N GLY A 155 -13.39 4.21 17.09
CA GLY A 155 -14.45 3.72 16.20
C GLY A 155 -14.34 4.20 14.75
N GLU A 156 -13.20 4.74 14.33
CA GLU A 156 -12.99 5.20 12.97
C GLU A 156 -12.67 4.05 12.02
N ALA A 157 -13.29 4.05 10.84
CA ALA A 157 -12.82 3.24 9.73
C ALA A 157 -11.49 3.79 9.20
N VAL A 158 -10.59 2.90 8.77
CA VAL A 158 -9.30 3.28 8.18
C VAL A 158 -9.28 2.85 6.72
N TRP A 159 -8.93 3.78 5.85
CA TRP A 159 -8.86 3.58 4.40
C TRP A 159 -7.49 3.98 3.87
N LEU A 160 -7.08 3.35 2.78
CA LEU A 160 -5.90 3.71 2.00
C LEU A 160 -6.33 4.00 0.56
N THR A 161 -6.12 5.23 0.11
CA THR A 161 -6.24 5.61 -1.29
C THR A 161 -4.86 5.60 -1.95
N ILE A 162 -4.73 4.86 -3.06
CA ILE A 162 -3.51 4.79 -3.89
C ILE A 162 -3.76 5.50 -5.22
N ARG A 163 -2.88 6.44 -5.59
CA ARG A 163 -2.91 7.22 -6.82
C ARG A 163 -1.53 7.53 -7.38
#